data_fc5843b4547148747cf75cfd49f89591
#
_entry.id   fc5843b4547148747cf75cfd49f89591
#
_cell.length_a   1.000
_cell.length_b   1.000
_cell.length_c   1.000
_cell.angle_alpha   90.00
_cell.angle_beta   90.00
_cell.angle_gamma   90.00
#
_symmetry.space_group_name_H-M   'P 1'
#
loop_
_entity.id
_entity.type
_entity.pdbx_description
1 polymer ?
#
loop_
_entity_poly.entity_id
_entity_poly.type
_entity_poly.pdbx_seq_one_letter_code
_entity_poly.pdbx_strand_id
1 'polypeptide(L)'
;MCLVLLAALAACAGKGGELPMPAPTAATSAAPEQGAAVPPEEDASGFVLLSEVVPDVILEMRYYSTYNFVGERIDGYEQPVALLTVQAAEALRAVSDEMAAMGYRLKVFDAYRPQTAVTQFMRWAQDADDTRMQAYFYPETEKSALF
;
A
#
# COMPACT_ATOMS: atom_id res chain seq x y z
N MET A 1 -24.42 7.35 1.14
CA MET A 1 -23.77 6.09 1.53
C MET A 1 -22.33 6.11 0.99
N CYS A 2 -21.36 5.88 1.82
CA CYS A 2 -19.94 5.94 1.46
C CYS A 2 -19.42 4.48 1.34
N LEU A 3 -18.96 4.08 0.16
CA LEU A 3 -18.35 2.76 -0.04
C LEU A 3 -16.86 2.89 0.26
N VAL A 4 -16.39 2.13 1.25
CA VAL A 4 -14.95 2.02 1.55
C VAL A 4 -14.41 0.88 0.68
N LEU A 5 -13.60 1.21 -0.33
CA LEU A 5 -12.89 0.21 -1.10
C LEU A 5 -11.63 -0.20 -0.34
N LEU A 6 -11.74 -1.26 0.46
CA LEU A 6 -10.59 -2.01 0.96
C LEU A 6 -10.21 -2.99 -0.15
N ALA A 7 -9.05 -2.82 -0.77
CA ALA A 7 -8.48 -3.86 -1.62
C ALA A 7 -7.96 -5.00 -0.73
N ALA A 8 -8.85 -5.90 -0.34
CA ALA A 8 -8.48 -7.18 0.23
C ALA A 8 -8.32 -8.17 -0.92
N LEU A 9 -7.10 -8.62 -1.21
CA LEU A 9 -6.87 -9.80 -2.03
C LEU A 9 -7.41 -11.01 -1.27
N ALA A 10 -8.58 -11.52 -1.66
CA ALA A 10 -9.07 -12.82 -1.23
C ALA A 10 -8.31 -13.92 -1.99
N ALA A 11 -7.45 -14.65 -1.29
CA ALA A 11 -6.88 -15.89 -1.80
C ALA A 11 -7.94 -16.96 -1.81
N CYS A 12 -8.40 -17.41 -2.99
CA CYS A 12 -9.21 -18.61 -3.16
C CYS A 12 -8.36 -19.85 -2.91
N ALA A 13 -8.62 -20.56 -1.81
CA ALA A 13 -8.10 -21.90 -1.58
C ALA A 13 -8.84 -22.92 -2.48
N GLY A 14 -8.21 -23.34 -3.55
CA GLY A 14 -8.60 -24.51 -4.36
C GLY A 14 -7.95 -25.77 -3.82
N LYS A 15 -8.77 -26.77 -3.48
CA LYS A 15 -8.33 -28.12 -3.09
C LYS A 15 -7.86 -28.93 -4.30
N GLY A 16 -6.74 -29.63 -4.13
CA GLY A 16 -6.54 -30.98 -4.64
C GLY A 16 -5.73 -31.12 -5.92
N GLY A 17 -4.62 -31.83 -5.82
CA GLY A 17 -3.88 -32.41 -6.94
C GLY A 17 -2.37 -32.44 -6.71
N GLU A 18 -1.95 -33.43 -5.93
CA GLU A 18 -0.53 -33.77 -5.76
C GLU A 18 0.02 -34.38 -7.03
N LEU A 19 0.95 -33.71 -7.71
CA LEU A 19 1.79 -34.28 -8.78
C LEU A 19 3.23 -34.39 -8.27
N PRO A 20 3.96 -35.47 -8.54
CA PRO A 20 5.27 -35.71 -8.00
C PRO A 20 6.31 -34.76 -8.59
N MET A 21 7.07 -34.10 -7.72
CA MET A 21 8.21 -33.25 -8.05
C MET A 21 9.43 -34.09 -8.45
N PRO A 22 10.16 -33.73 -9.50
CA PRO A 22 11.52 -34.29 -9.73
C PRO A 22 12.53 -33.67 -8.76
N ALA A 23 13.49 -34.46 -8.30
CA ALA A 23 14.52 -34.09 -7.36
C ALA A 23 15.41 -32.92 -7.88
N PRO A 24 15.89 -32.01 -7.01
CA PRO A 24 16.75 -30.92 -7.43
C PRO A 24 18.19 -31.43 -7.65
N THR A 25 18.70 -31.22 -8.83
CA THR A 25 20.10 -31.31 -9.15
C THR A 25 20.83 -30.10 -8.59
N ALA A 26 21.81 -30.34 -7.70
CA ALA A 26 22.66 -29.30 -7.15
C ALA A 26 23.51 -28.64 -8.25
N ALA A 27 23.25 -27.35 -8.51
CA ALA A 27 24.15 -26.49 -9.24
C ALA A 27 24.65 -25.39 -8.30
N THR A 28 25.90 -25.53 -7.87
CA THR A 28 26.67 -24.48 -7.20
C THR A 28 26.85 -23.32 -8.18
N SER A 29 26.19 -22.18 -7.93
CA SER A 29 26.47 -20.93 -8.62
C SER A 29 26.82 -19.87 -7.57
N ALA A 30 28.08 -19.40 -7.66
CA ALA A 30 28.56 -18.27 -6.87
C ALA A 30 27.70 -17.04 -7.14
N ALA A 31 27.17 -16.43 -6.08
CA ALA A 31 26.47 -15.15 -6.15
C ALA A 31 27.48 -14.04 -6.46
N PRO A 32 27.24 -13.15 -7.43
CA PRO A 32 27.99 -11.90 -7.53
C PRO A 32 27.56 -10.99 -6.36
N GLU A 33 28.54 -10.41 -5.67
CA GLU A 33 28.34 -9.31 -4.74
C GLU A 33 27.64 -8.17 -5.49
N GLN A 34 26.36 -8.00 -5.23
CA GLN A 34 25.63 -6.83 -5.70
C GLN A 34 26.03 -5.66 -4.80
N GLY A 35 26.88 -4.78 -5.33
CA GLY A 35 27.11 -3.46 -4.76
C GLY A 35 25.74 -2.81 -4.52
N ALA A 36 25.59 -2.14 -3.34
CA ALA A 36 24.38 -1.43 -2.97
C ALA A 36 24.00 -0.48 -4.11
N ALA A 37 22.97 -0.84 -4.86
CA ALA A 37 22.41 0.01 -5.89
C ALA A 37 21.84 1.24 -5.18
N VAL A 38 22.35 2.42 -5.52
CA VAL A 38 21.72 3.70 -5.17
C VAL A 38 20.29 3.60 -5.69
N PRO A 39 19.26 3.86 -4.83
CA PRO A 39 17.88 3.86 -5.32
C PRO A 39 17.79 4.81 -6.51
N PRO A 40 17.09 4.43 -7.60
CA PRO A 40 16.87 5.34 -8.70
C PRO A 40 16.20 6.62 -8.17
N GLU A 41 16.70 7.78 -8.61
CA GLU A 41 16.05 9.06 -8.34
C GLU A 41 14.60 8.96 -8.81
N GLU A 42 13.65 9.20 -7.89
CA GLU A 42 12.22 9.03 -8.18
C GLU A 42 11.81 10.06 -9.24
N ASP A 43 11.54 9.61 -10.45
CA ASP A 43 11.04 10.47 -11.53
C ASP A 43 9.54 10.74 -11.34
N ALA A 44 9.21 11.95 -10.88
CA ALA A 44 7.84 12.40 -10.67
C ALA A 44 7.08 12.73 -11.97
N SER A 45 7.73 12.70 -13.13
CA SER A 45 7.14 13.15 -14.41
C SER A 45 5.94 12.31 -14.88
N GLY A 46 5.82 11.07 -14.34
CA GLY A 46 4.72 10.16 -14.65
C GLY A 46 3.58 10.17 -13.63
N PHE A 47 3.63 11.03 -12.60
CA PHE A 47 2.63 11.10 -11.55
C PHE A 47 1.74 12.34 -11.68
N VAL A 48 0.48 12.19 -11.25
CA VAL A 48 -0.51 13.27 -11.21
C VAL A 48 -1.21 13.31 -9.86
N LEU A 49 -1.72 14.48 -9.49
CA LEU A 49 -2.60 14.62 -8.34
C LEU A 49 -3.95 13.97 -8.66
N LEU A 50 -4.35 12.99 -7.86
CA LEU A 50 -5.62 12.28 -8.07
C LEU A 50 -6.83 13.23 -8.04
N SER A 51 -6.78 14.27 -7.20
CA SER A 51 -7.85 15.27 -7.11
C SER A 51 -8.05 16.11 -8.39
N GLU A 52 -7.04 16.18 -9.26
CA GLU A 52 -7.16 16.86 -10.57
C GLU A 52 -7.83 15.97 -11.62
N VAL A 53 -7.64 14.65 -11.50
CA VAL A 53 -8.21 13.66 -12.41
C VAL A 53 -9.60 13.21 -11.96
N VAL A 54 -9.79 13.05 -10.65
CA VAL A 54 -11.05 12.61 -10.01
C VAL A 54 -11.51 13.68 -9.01
N PRO A 55 -12.18 14.76 -9.46
CA PRO A 55 -12.52 15.91 -8.61
C PRO A 55 -13.39 15.58 -7.40
N ASP A 56 -14.24 14.54 -7.51
CA ASP A 56 -15.15 14.12 -6.45
C ASP A 56 -14.54 13.14 -5.44
N VAL A 57 -13.26 12.79 -5.59
CA VAL A 57 -12.60 11.88 -4.66
C VAL A 57 -12.52 12.48 -3.26
N ILE A 58 -12.79 11.66 -2.26
CA ILE A 58 -12.60 12.02 -0.85
C ILE A 58 -11.20 11.55 -0.45
N LEU A 59 -10.33 12.48 -0.10
CA LEU A 59 -8.99 12.17 0.40
C LEU A 59 -8.99 12.18 1.93
N GLU A 60 -8.67 11.03 2.53
CA GLU A 60 -8.41 10.88 3.96
C GLU A 60 -7.03 10.26 4.15
N MET A 61 -6.00 11.07 3.85
CA MET A 61 -4.61 10.60 3.76
C MET A 61 -4.10 10.19 5.14
N ARG A 62 -4.17 8.89 5.43
CA ARG A 62 -3.88 8.29 6.75
C ARG A 62 -2.47 8.55 7.21
N TYR A 63 -1.50 8.46 6.31
CA TYR A 63 -0.09 8.54 6.66
C TYR A 63 0.45 9.96 6.78
N TYR A 64 -0.27 10.94 6.26
CA TYR A 64 -0.03 12.35 6.56
C TYR A 64 -0.55 12.73 7.96
N SER A 65 -1.59 12.09 8.45
CA SER A 65 -2.16 12.28 9.78
C SER A 65 -1.54 11.34 10.81
N THR A 66 -1.85 11.55 12.08
CA THR A 66 -1.50 10.63 13.16
C THR A 66 -2.50 9.48 13.32
N TYR A 67 -3.64 9.53 12.61
CA TYR A 67 -4.66 8.48 12.67
C TYR A 67 -4.38 7.37 11.66
N ASN A 68 -3.33 6.61 11.96
CA ASN A 68 -2.86 5.43 11.22
C ASN A 68 -2.37 4.37 12.21
N PHE A 69 -1.95 3.22 11.73
CA PHE A 69 -1.58 2.09 12.60
C PHE A 69 -0.29 2.32 13.41
N VAL A 70 0.55 3.28 13.02
CA VAL A 70 1.76 3.68 13.75
C VAL A 70 1.45 4.71 14.85
N GLY A 71 0.46 5.60 14.62
CA GLY A 71 0.06 6.64 15.56
C GLY A 71 0.83 7.96 15.44
N GLU A 72 1.57 8.13 14.35
CA GLU A 72 2.30 9.36 14.03
C GLU A 72 2.30 9.63 12.53
N ARG A 73 2.66 10.85 12.11
CA ARG A 73 2.82 11.15 10.69
C ARG A 73 4.02 10.36 10.14
N ILE A 74 3.82 9.74 9.00
CA ILE A 74 4.81 8.86 8.38
C ILE A 74 5.78 9.67 7.52
N ASP A 75 7.04 9.28 7.58
CA ASP A 75 8.14 9.90 6.82
C ASP A 75 7.86 9.93 5.32
N GLY A 76 8.12 11.07 4.68
CA GLY A 76 7.90 11.28 3.25
C GLY A 76 6.48 11.72 2.86
N TYR A 77 5.53 11.75 3.78
CA TYR A 77 4.21 12.34 3.54
C TYR A 77 4.21 13.80 3.98
N GLU A 78 4.57 14.68 3.08
CA GLU A 78 4.69 16.12 3.37
C GLU A 78 3.40 16.89 3.19
N GLN A 79 2.48 16.36 2.36
CA GLN A 79 1.17 16.95 2.05
C GLN A 79 0.08 15.88 2.06
N PRO A 80 -1.18 16.24 2.35
CA PRO A 80 -2.32 15.32 2.34
C PRO A 80 -2.86 15.09 0.93
N VAL A 81 -1.99 14.73 -0.01
CA VAL A 81 -2.33 14.52 -1.42
C VAL A 81 -2.18 13.06 -1.81
N ALA A 82 -2.95 12.63 -2.80
CA ALA A 82 -2.83 11.32 -3.42
C ALA A 82 -2.15 11.47 -4.79
N LEU A 83 -0.97 10.88 -4.95
CA LEU A 83 -0.26 10.81 -6.22
C LEU A 83 -0.44 9.42 -6.83
N LEU A 84 -0.79 9.37 -8.12
CA LEU A 84 -0.85 8.13 -8.90
C LEU A 84 -0.19 8.34 -10.26
N THR A 85 0.22 7.26 -10.91
CA THR A 85 0.58 7.35 -12.33
C THR A 85 -0.63 7.80 -13.14
N VAL A 86 -0.40 8.47 -14.26
CA VAL A 86 -1.48 8.94 -15.15
C VAL A 86 -2.44 7.81 -15.48
N GLN A 87 -1.93 6.64 -15.88
CA GLN A 87 -2.75 5.49 -16.24
C GLN A 87 -3.62 4.98 -15.08
N ALA A 88 -3.05 4.94 -13.86
CA ALA A 88 -3.79 4.52 -12.68
C ALA A 88 -4.87 5.53 -12.28
N ALA A 89 -4.58 6.82 -12.39
CA ALA A 89 -5.54 7.88 -12.10
C ALA A 89 -6.71 7.88 -13.09
N GLU A 90 -6.45 7.68 -14.40
CA GLU A 90 -7.47 7.57 -15.43
C GLU A 90 -8.35 6.32 -15.23
N ALA A 91 -7.75 5.18 -14.90
CA ALA A 91 -8.50 3.97 -14.59
C ALA A 91 -9.40 4.16 -13.35
N LEU A 92 -8.88 4.84 -12.31
CA LEU A 92 -9.66 5.14 -11.11
C LEU A 92 -10.77 6.17 -11.38
N ARG A 93 -10.58 7.07 -12.35
CA ARG A 93 -11.63 7.95 -12.82
C ARG A 93 -12.82 7.19 -13.39
N ALA A 94 -12.57 6.22 -14.27
CA ALA A 94 -13.63 5.39 -14.83
C ALA A 94 -14.43 4.67 -13.72
N VAL A 95 -13.73 4.13 -12.71
CA VAL A 95 -14.38 3.53 -11.54
C VAL A 95 -15.20 4.56 -10.78
N SER A 96 -14.69 5.79 -10.60
CA SER A 96 -15.41 6.85 -9.91
C SER A 96 -16.70 7.22 -10.63
N ASP A 97 -16.68 7.33 -11.96
CA ASP A 97 -17.84 7.65 -12.78
C ASP A 97 -18.93 6.54 -12.67
N GLU A 98 -18.54 5.28 -12.67
CA GLU A 98 -19.46 4.15 -12.46
C GLU A 98 -20.08 4.17 -11.05
N MET A 99 -19.26 4.42 -10.02
CA MET A 99 -19.72 4.48 -8.63
C MET A 99 -20.66 5.67 -8.41
N ALA A 100 -20.37 6.82 -9.04
CA ALA A 100 -21.21 8.01 -8.96
C ALA A 100 -22.60 7.75 -9.54
N ALA A 101 -22.72 7.01 -10.64
CA ALA A 101 -24.01 6.62 -11.22
C ALA A 101 -24.85 5.75 -10.25
N MET A 102 -24.20 5.07 -9.30
CA MET A 102 -24.85 4.28 -8.25
C MET A 102 -25.05 5.06 -6.93
N GLY A 103 -24.68 6.36 -6.89
CA GLY A 103 -24.80 7.21 -5.72
C GLY A 103 -23.66 7.08 -4.70
N TYR A 104 -22.50 6.53 -5.10
CA TYR A 104 -21.32 6.38 -4.26
C TYR A 104 -20.22 7.36 -4.66
N ARG A 105 -19.30 7.62 -3.73
CA ARG A 105 -18.06 8.36 -3.97
C ARG A 105 -16.88 7.53 -3.50
N LEU A 106 -15.76 7.63 -4.19
CA LEU A 106 -14.52 7.00 -3.77
C LEU A 106 -13.92 7.77 -2.59
N LYS A 107 -13.40 7.05 -1.60
CA LYS A 107 -12.57 7.57 -0.53
C LYS A 107 -11.22 6.86 -0.57
N VAL A 108 -10.16 7.65 -0.66
CA VAL A 108 -8.77 7.18 -0.76
C VAL A 108 -8.04 7.49 0.55
N PHE A 109 -7.37 6.48 1.09
CA PHE A 109 -6.61 6.57 2.34
C PHE A 109 -5.11 6.63 2.13
N ASP A 110 -4.62 6.11 1.00
CA ASP A 110 -3.23 6.11 0.57
C ASP A 110 -3.17 5.93 -0.95
N ALA A 111 -2.05 6.34 -1.56
CA ALA A 111 -1.78 6.18 -2.99
C ALA A 111 -0.29 5.89 -3.21
N TYR A 112 0.47 6.77 -3.86
CA TYR A 112 1.91 6.61 -3.92
C TYR A 112 2.51 6.61 -2.52
N ARG A 113 3.34 5.60 -2.24
CA ARG A 113 4.03 5.44 -0.96
C ARG A 113 5.52 5.61 -1.15
N PRO A 114 6.14 6.64 -0.53
CA PRO A 114 7.58 6.84 -0.62
C PRO A 114 8.36 5.73 0.10
N GLN A 115 9.58 5.46 -0.35
CA GLN A 115 10.43 4.42 0.25
C GLN A 115 10.76 4.70 1.72
N THR A 116 10.86 5.98 2.09
CA THR A 116 11.06 6.40 3.49
C THR A 116 9.94 5.93 4.41
N ALA A 117 8.70 5.95 3.93
CA ALA A 117 7.54 5.41 4.65
C ALA A 117 7.66 3.90 4.88
N VAL A 118 8.07 3.15 3.85
CA VAL A 118 8.28 1.69 3.98
C VAL A 118 9.37 1.41 5.01
N THR A 119 10.46 2.17 4.99
CA THR A 119 11.56 2.05 5.96
C THR A 119 11.07 2.33 7.38
N GLN A 120 10.23 3.35 7.59
CA GLN A 120 9.65 3.64 8.90
C GLN A 120 8.71 2.51 9.36
N PHE A 121 7.88 1.97 8.49
CA PHE A 121 7.00 0.84 8.83
C PHE A 121 7.81 -0.38 9.29
N MET A 122 8.88 -0.71 8.57
CA MET A 122 9.75 -1.84 8.95
C MET A 122 10.45 -1.60 10.29
N ARG A 123 10.88 -0.38 10.57
CA ARG A 123 11.45 -0.01 11.88
C ARG A 123 10.40 -0.09 12.99
N TRP A 124 9.21 0.45 12.76
CA TRP A 124 8.09 0.37 13.71
C TRP A 124 7.68 -1.08 13.99
N ALA A 125 7.69 -1.95 12.97
CA ALA A 125 7.33 -3.37 13.14
C ALA A 125 8.28 -4.12 14.09
N GLN A 126 9.54 -3.69 14.20
CA GLN A 126 10.54 -4.28 15.09
C GLN A 126 10.36 -3.87 16.56
N ASP A 127 9.66 -2.79 16.83
CA ASP A 127 9.34 -2.35 18.19
C ASP A 127 8.06 -3.03 18.67
N ALA A 128 8.18 -4.20 19.31
CA ALA A 128 7.05 -4.99 19.77
C ALA A 128 6.21 -4.29 20.86
N ASP A 129 6.80 -3.34 21.59
CA ASP A 129 6.14 -2.65 22.71
C ASP A 129 5.25 -1.48 22.24
N ASP A 130 5.47 -0.94 21.04
CA ASP A 130 4.64 0.12 20.49
C ASP A 130 3.33 -0.44 19.91
N THR A 131 2.35 -0.61 20.77
CA THR A 131 0.99 -1.09 20.43
C THR A 131 -0.08 -0.02 20.57
N ARG A 132 0.31 1.26 20.64
CA ARG A 132 -0.59 2.41 20.91
C ARG A 132 -1.83 2.48 20.03
N MET A 133 -1.75 2.00 18.80
CA MET A 133 -2.85 2.03 17.82
C MET A 133 -3.49 0.66 17.58
N GLN A 134 -3.10 -0.37 18.31
CA GLN A 134 -3.61 -1.74 18.12
C GLN A 134 -5.13 -1.81 18.22
N ALA A 135 -5.72 -1.23 19.26
CA ALA A 135 -7.16 -1.28 19.48
C ALA A 135 -7.99 -0.67 18.32
N TYR A 136 -7.40 0.21 17.51
CA TYR A 136 -8.08 0.91 16.42
C TYR A 136 -7.84 0.30 15.04
N PHE A 137 -6.64 -0.26 14.80
CA PHE A 137 -6.22 -0.66 13.45
C PHE A 137 -5.99 -2.16 13.29
N TYR A 138 -5.65 -2.87 14.38
CA TYR A 138 -5.35 -4.31 14.32
C TYR A 138 -5.70 -5.02 15.65
N PRO A 139 -6.97 -4.87 16.15
CA PRO A 139 -7.35 -5.31 17.50
C PRO A 139 -7.24 -6.82 17.70
N GLU A 140 -7.38 -7.60 16.64
CA GLU A 140 -7.37 -9.07 16.68
C GLU A 140 -6.08 -9.67 16.12
N THR A 141 -5.08 -8.84 15.83
CA THR A 141 -3.85 -9.27 15.18
C THR A 141 -2.65 -8.89 16.05
N GLU A 142 -1.75 -9.85 16.27
CA GLU A 142 -0.48 -9.55 16.89
C GLU A 142 0.40 -8.74 15.94
N LYS A 143 1.12 -7.73 16.47
CA LYS A 143 1.96 -6.83 15.66
C LYS A 143 2.97 -7.58 14.81
N SER A 144 3.55 -8.67 15.31
CA SER A 144 4.50 -9.53 14.60
C SER A 144 3.93 -10.23 13.38
N ALA A 145 2.61 -10.24 13.21
CA ALA A 145 1.92 -10.83 12.06
C ALA A 145 1.50 -9.80 11.00
N LEU A 146 1.85 -8.52 11.18
CA LEU A 146 1.49 -7.46 10.24
C LEU A 146 2.49 -7.32 9.08
N PHE A 147 3.73 -7.84 9.22
CA PHE A 147 4.83 -7.71 8.25
C PHE A 147 5.64 -8.99 8.16
#